data_9c98262b94d397c77448886039507417
#
_entry.id   9c98262b94d397c77448886039507417
#
_cell.length_a   1.000
_cell.length_b   1.000
_cell.length_c   1.000
_cell.angle_alpha   90.00
_cell.angle_beta   90.00
_cell.angle_gamma   90.00
#
_symmetry.space_group_name_H-M   'P 1'
#
loop_
_entity.id
_entity.type
_entity.pdbx_description
1 polymer ?
#
loop_
_entity_poly.entity_id
_entity_poly.type
_entity_poly.pdbx_seq_one_letter_code
_entity_poly.pdbx_strand_id
1 'polypeptide(L)'
;MSERTTAALAVLDKLLPTLKSGAAGPNRDQVIEEAEALRRAVAAFHMEAIRFRIFAVDRLVRLDGDPPAVRGLVEELRHELETAGFHTRSHAAP
;
A
#
# COMPACT_ATOMS: atom_id res chain seq x y z
N MET A 1 -6.91 18.46 -6.85
CA MET A 1 -6.40 17.48 -5.91
C MET A 1 -7.50 17.04 -4.96
N SER A 2 -7.60 15.76 -4.71
CA SER A 2 -8.66 15.24 -3.88
C SER A 2 -8.24 15.11 -2.43
N GLU A 3 -9.00 15.68 -1.52
CA GLU A 3 -8.76 15.51 -0.09
C GLU A 3 -8.98 14.08 0.35
N ARG A 4 -9.74 13.32 -0.43
CA ARG A 4 -10.05 11.94 -0.08
C ARG A 4 -8.81 11.06 -0.08
N THR A 5 -7.79 11.40 -0.87
CA THR A 5 -6.58 10.59 -0.94
C THR A 5 -5.41 11.15 -0.13
N THR A 6 -5.59 12.30 0.50
CA THR A 6 -4.50 12.95 1.23
C THR A 6 -3.97 12.06 2.35
N ALA A 7 -4.86 11.46 3.14
CA ALA A 7 -4.44 10.62 4.25
C ALA A 7 -3.73 9.37 3.76
N ALA A 8 -4.22 8.77 2.69
CA ALA A 8 -3.58 7.58 2.12
C ALA A 8 -2.19 7.90 1.59
N LEU A 9 -2.05 9.05 0.91
CA LEU A 9 -0.74 9.46 0.43
C LEU A 9 0.24 9.71 1.57
N ALA A 10 -0.26 10.27 2.68
CA ALA A 10 0.59 10.50 3.85
C ALA A 10 1.11 9.18 4.42
N VAL A 11 0.28 8.15 4.45
CA VAL A 11 0.73 6.84 4.91
C VAL A 11 1.77 6.25 3.97
N LEU A 12 1.55 6.39 2.66
CA LEU A 12 2.52 5.91 1.68
C LEU A 12 3.86 6.64 1.81
N ASP A 13 3.81 7.92 2.17
CA ASP A 13 5.03 8.69 2.38
C ASP A 13 5.80 8.26 3.63
N LYS A 14 5.15 7.53 4.54
CA LYS A 14 5.84 6.87 5.66
C LYS A 14 6.27 5.46 5.28
N LEU A 15 5.46 4.78 4.52
CA LEU A 15 5.72 3.39 4.15
C LEU A 15 6.96 3.26 3.27
N LEU A 16 7.08 4.13 2.27
CA LEU A 16 8.20 4.03 1.34
C LEU A 16 9.57 4.17 2.02
N PRO A 17 9.80 5.19 2.88
CA PRO A 17 11.08 5.25 3.59
C PRO A 17 11.29 4.05 4.51
N THR A 18 10.22 3.57 5.14
CA THR A 18 10.32 2.41 6.02
C THR A 18 10.77 1.18 5.26
N LEU A 19 10.21 0.97 4.06
CA LEU A 19 10.63 -0.14 3.21
C LEU A 19 12.09 0.01 2.79
N LYS A 20 12.50 1.23 2.46
CA LYS A 20 13.86 1.47 1.95
C LYS A 20 14.91 1.35 3.05
N SER A 21 14.57 1.67 4.29
CA SER A 21 15.52 1.66 5.39
C SER A 21 15.46 0.40 6.24
N GLY A 22 14.44 -0.41 6.06
CA GLY A 22 14.24 -1.59 6.90
C GLY A 22 15.10 -2.76 6.49
N ALA A 23 14.95 -3.85 7.24
CA ALA A 23 15.64 -5.08 6.93
C ALA A 23 15.19 -5.56 5.55
N ALA A 24 16.16 -5.92 4.73
CA ALA A 24 15.86 -6.35 3.39
C ALA A 24 15.32 -7.78 3.40
N GLY A 25 14.14 -7.96 2.85
CA GLY A 25 13.65 -9.28 2.52
C GLY A 25 13.97 -9.59 1.07
N PRO A 26 13.76 -10.82 0.64
CA PRO A 26 14.07 -11.20 -0.74
C PRO A 26 13.25 -10.42 -1.77
N ASN A 27 12.09 -9.91 -1.39
CA ASN A 27 11.23 -9.18 -2.32
C ASN A 27 11.22 -7.68 -2.06
N ARG A 28 12.20 -7.18 -1.32
CA ARG A 28 12.21 -5.77 -0.91
C ARG A 28 12.08 -4.80 -2.08
N ASP A 29 12.89 -5.01 -3.11
CA ASP A 29 12.87 -4.09 -4.26
C ASP A 29 11.53 -4.14 -4.97
N GLN A 30 10.93 -5.32 -5.05
CA GLN A 30 9.62 -5.48 -5.64
C GLN A 30 8.55 -4.79 -4.82
N VAL A 31 8.62 -4.91 -3.49
CA VAL A 31 7.66 -4.23 -2.62
C VAL A 31 7.74 -2.72 -2.81
N ILE A 32 8.95 -2.19 -2.86
CA ILE A 32 9.16 -0.75 -3.07
C ILE A 32 8.56 -0.33 -4.40
N GLU A 33 8.82 -1.09 -5.45
CA GLU A 33 8.31 -0.78 -6.78
C GLU A 33 6.79 -0.78 -6.80
N GLU A 34 6.18 -1.79 -6.18
CA GLU A 34 4.71 -1.85 -6.11
C GLU A 34 4.14 -0.73 -5.26
N ALA A 35 4.81 -0.38 -4.17
CA ALA A 35 4.34 0.72 -3.32
C ALA A 35 4.42 2.06 -4.06
N GLU A 36 5.46 2.25 -4.85
CA GLU A 36 5.58 3.47 -5.67
C GLU A 36 4.50 3.52 -6.74
N ALA A 37 4.21 2.38 -7.37
CA ALA A 37 3.12 2.31 -8.34
C ALA A 37 1.77 2.58 -7.66
N LEU A 38 1.60 2.06 -6.45
CA LEU A 38 0.39 2.32 -5.68
C LEU A 38 0.25 3.80 -5.38
N ARG A 39 1.34 4.45 -5.01
CA ARG A 39 1.29 5.89 -4.73
C ARG A 39 0.82 6.67 -5.95
N ARG A 40 1.36 6.33 -7.11
CA ARG A 40 0.93 6.98 -8.35
C ARG A 40 -0.55 6.73 -8.64
N ALA A 41 -1.01 5.51 -8.38
CA ALA A 41 -2.42 5.18 -8.61
C ALA A 41 -3.34 5.94 -7.66
N VAL A 42 -2.93 6.10 -6.40
CA VAL A 42 -3.71 6.86 -5.43
C VAL A 42 -3.75 8.33 -5.82
N ALA A 43 -2.60 8.88 -6.20
CA ALA A 43 -2.55 10.28 -6.63
C ALA A 43 -3.40 10.53 -7.87
N ALA A 44 -3.48 9.55 -8.76
CA ALA A 44 -4.28 9.66 -9.98
C ALA A 44 -5.74 9.25 -9.76
N PHE A 45 -6.09 8.81 -8.56
CA PHE A 45 -7.45 8.39 -8.23
C PHE A 45 -7.91 7.22 -9.11
N HIS A 46 -7.00 6.29 -9.39
CA HIS A 46 -7.26 5.21 -10.32
C HIS A 46 -7.67 3.96 -9.56
N MET A 47 -8.97 3.77 -9.42
CA MET A 47 -9.54 2.77 -8.51
C MET A 47 -9.07 1.34 -8.77
N GLU A 48 -9.09 0.91 -10.02
CA GLU A 48 -8.67 -0.45 -10.36
C GLU A 48 -7.21 -0.70 -10.02
N ALA A 49 -6.35 0.27 -10.35
CA ALA A 49 -4.94 0.14 -10.08
C ALA A 49 -4.67 0.15 -8.58
N ILE A 50 -5.39 0.97 -7.83
CA ILE A 50 -5.25 1.01 -6.37
C ILE A 50 -5.52 -0.37 -5.79
N ARG A 51 -6.62 -0.99 -6.16
CA ARG A 51 -6.99 -2.29 -5.64
C ARG A 51 -5.95 -3.35 -5.97
N PHE A 52 -5.52 -3.36 -7.23
CA PHE A 52 -4.53 -4.32 -7.67
C PHE A 52 -3.19 -4.15 -6.96
N ARG A 53 -2.74 -2.89 -6.84
CA ARG A 53 -1.41 -2.61 -6.26
C ARG A 53 -1.38 -2.83 -4.76
N ILE A 54 -2.45 -2.47 -4.04
CA ILE A 54 -2.45 -2.72 -2.60
C ILE A 54 -2.44 -4.23 -2.31
N PHE A 55 -3.12 -5.01 -3.13
CA PHE A 55 -3.08 -6.46 -3.00
C PHE A 55 -1.65 -6.98 -3.22
N ALA A 56 -0.96 -6.46 -4.24
CA ALA A 56 0.41 -6.87 -4.55
C ALA A 56 1.37 -6.51 -3.41
N VAL A 57 1.24 -5.30 -2.88
CA VAL A 57 2.09 -4.88 -1.76
C VAL A 57 1.86 -5.80 -0.56
N ASP A 58 0.61 -6.04 -0.21
CA ASP A 58 0.28 -6.87 0.94
C ASP A 58 0.85 -8.29 0.78
N ARG A 59 0.69 -8.86 -0.39
CA ARG A 59 1.16 -10.21 -0.66
C ARG A 59 2.69 -10.30 -0.52
N LEU A 60 3.40 -9.36 -1.10
CA LEU A 60 4.86 -9.37 -1.05
C LEU A 60 5.38 -9.14 0.37
N VAL A 61 4.72 -8.27 1.12
CA VAL A 61 5.09 -8.04 2.52
C VAL A 61 4.94 -9.34 3.32
N ARG A 62 3.86 -10.07 3.10
CA ARG A 62 3.67 -11.37 3.78
C ARG A 62 4.74 -12.36 3.40
N LEU A 63 5.13 -12.39 2.13
CA LEU A 63 6.20 -13.27 1.67
C LEU A 63 7.54 -12.95 2.32
N ASP A 64 7.75 -11.69 2.67
CA ASP A 64 9.00 -11.24 3.29
C ASP A 64 8.97 -11.35 4.82
N GLY A 65 8.04 -12.13 5.38
CA GLY A 65 8.01 -12.36 6.81
C GLY A 65 7.12 -11.40 7.58
N ASP A 66 6.42 -10.54 6.88
CA ASP A 66 5.41 -9.66 7.47
C ASP A 66 5.95 -8.82 8.64
N PRO A 67 7.02 -8.03 8.41
CA PRO A 67 7.61 -7.26 9.51
C PRO A 67 6.58 -6.33 10.15
N PRO A 68 6.54 -6.27 11.49
CA PRO A 68 5.46 -5.54 12.19
C PRO A 68 5.35 -4.07 11.82
N ALA A 69 6.46 -3.37 11.64
CA ALA A 69 6.42 -1.95 11.30
C ALA A 69 5.79 -1.73 9.93
N VAL A 70 6.11 -2.60 8.98
CA VAL A 70 5.54 -2.52 7.64
C VAL A 70 4.07 -2.94 7.67
N ARG A 71 3.77 -4.03 8.39
CA ARG A 71 2.39 -4.51 8.50
C ARG A 71 1.47 -3.44 9.07
N GLY A 72 1.93 -2.74 10.10
CA GLY A 72 1.14 -1.66 10.69
C GLY A 72 0.81 -0.57 9.68
N LEU A 73 1.79 -0.19 8.88
CA LEU A 73 1.57 0.86 7.87
C LEU A 73 0.67 0.37 6.73
N VAL A 74 0.80 -0.90 6.33
CA VAL A 74 -0.08 -1.45 5.30
C VAL A 74 -1.52 -1.45 5.77
N GLU A 75 -1.77 -1.85 7.03
CA GLU A 75 -3.13 -1.84 7.56
C GLU A 75 -3.67 -0.42 7.70
N GLU A 76 -2.83 0.51 8.12
CA GLU A 76 -3.23 1.91 8.19
C GLU A 76 -3.59 2.44 6.80
N LEU A 77 -2.79 2.09 5.81
CA LEU A 77 -3.05 2.48 4.42
C LEU A 77 -4.39 1.93 3.92
N ARG A 78 -4.64 0.65 4.19
CA ARG A 78 -5.93 0.06 3.83
C ARG A 78 -7.09 0.80 4.46
N HIS A 79 -6.94 1.10 5.76
CA HIS A 79 -7.99 1.82 6.47
C HIS A 79 -8.29 3.17 5.82
N GLU A 80 -7.23 3.91 5.48
CA GLU A 80 -7.43 5.22 4.86
C GLU A 80 -8.03 5.10 3.48
N LEU A 81 -7.64 4.09 2.72
CA LEU A 81 -8.23 3.87 1.39
C LEU A 81 -9.70 3.49 1.51
N GLU A 82 -10.03 2.62 2.46
CA GLU A 82 -11.43 2.23 2.64
C GLU A 82 -12.29 3.38 3.12
N THR A 83 -11.73 4.21 4.01
CA THR A 83 -12.42 5.42 4.46
C THR A 83 -12.69 6.36 3.29
N ALA A 84 -11.77 6.41 2.33
CA ALA A 84 -11.93 7.24 1.14
C ALA A 84 -12.86 6.62 0.10
N GLY A 85 -13.32 5.40 0.32
CA GLY A 85 -14.26 4.76 -0.58
C GLY A 85 -13.68 3.74 -1.53
N PHE A 86 -12.38 3.45 -1.42
CA PHE A 86 -11.78 2.42 -2.26
C PHE A 86 -11.92 1.06 -1.62
N HIS A 87 -12.18 0.05 -2.44
CA HIS A 87 -12.32 -1.32 -1.96
C HIS A 87 -10.98 -2.02 -2.04
N THR A 88 -10.38 -2.31 -0.89
CA THR A 88 -9.06 -2.91 -0.84
C THR A 88 -9.08 -4.40 -0.57
N ARG A 89 -10.24 -4.95 -0.20
CA ARG A 89 -10.39 -6.36 0.13
C ARG A 89 -11.45 -7.05 -0.70
N SER A 90 -12.09 -6.33 -1.57
CA SER A 90 -13.31 -6.78 -2.20
C SER A 90 -13.11 -7.95 -3.14
N HIS A 91 -11.92 -8.09 -3.68
CA HIS A 91 -11.69 -9.18 -4.61
C HIS A 91 -11.87 -10.54 -3.93
N ALA A 92 -11.72 -10.57 -2.64
CA ALA A 92 -11.85 -11.80 -1.89
C ALA A 92 -13.29 -12.09 -1.56
N ALA A 93 -14.15 -11.12 -1.72
CA ALA A 93 -15.52 -11.31 -1.30
C ALA A 93 -16.33 -11.54 -2.54
N PRO A 94 -16.81 -12.61 -2.80
CA PRO A 94 -17.96 -12.76 -3.68
C PRO A 94 -19.19 -12.60 -2.89
#